data_264eac459f4961c3420bc6e711f10180
#
_entry.id   264eac459f4961c3420bc6e711f10180
#
_cell.length_a   1.000
_cell.length_b   1.000
_cell.length_c   1.000
_cell.angle_alpha   90.00
_cell.angle_beta   90.00
_cell.angle_gamma   90.00
#
_symmetry.space_group_name_H-M   'P 1'
#
loop_
_entity.id
_entity.type
_entity.pdbx_description
1 polymer ?
#
loop_
_entity_poly.entity_id
_entity_poly.type
_entity_poly.pdbx_seq_one_letter_code
_entity_poly.pdbx_strand_id
1 'polypeptide(L)'
;DLINPAASFCYNPFVYVHDDREVLTLIENLIQNTTPSHSKSSDPFWEKSETALLQALMLYLLHEAPPEEQNFSMVMEMIAAAEVHEDDDNYQSPLDILFERLEMREPDSIACKQYRIFKQAAGKTAKSILVSVGVRLAAFNLPSIAKLTMTDELHLQELGERKIALFCCIPDSDKSLNYLVGMIYTQLIQTLYRQADRIHKGRLPVPVHCLMDEYANISLPKDTFLSALATMRSRAIFCSIIVQNMAQLKAMYKDDWESLVGLCDEFLYLGGTEKETHKYVSELLGKETISTTSYNQSKGRSGSYSINHQQSGRDLMTPDEVRLLDNSKCILFIRGERPVIDLKYNLLKHPNIRYTEDGGAAPYDYTAADNARDDLPGAPENYELLDMDDFLPAEAAEMKPTIQRIRRST
;
A
#
# COMPACT_ATOMS: atom_id res chain seq x y z
N ASP A 1 -7.18 1.01 11.66
CA ASP A 1 -8.59 0.91 11.28
C ASP A 1 -9.02 2.20 10.58
N LEU A 2 -9.28 2.14 9.25
CA LEU A 2 -9.73 3.28 8.44
C LEU A 2 -11.25 3.42 8.40
N ILE A 3 -11.99 2.43 8.92
CA ILE A 3 -13.45 2.50 9.09
C ILE A 3 -13.76 3.38 10.31
N ASN A 4 -12.98 3.21 11.38
CA ASN A 4 -13.07 4.03 12.59
C ASN A 4 -11.67 4.52 13.01
N PRO A 5 -11.14 5.58 12.36
CA PRO A 5 -9.79 6.07 12.67
C PRO A 5 -9.59 6.56 14.10
N ALA A 6 -10.70 6.97 14.79
CA ALA A 6 -10.62 7.43 16.16
C ALA A 6 -10.33 6.29 17.16
N ALA A 7 -10.65 5.05 16.80
CA ALA A 7 -10.42 3.83 17.59
C ALA A 7 -9.30 2.95 16.98
N SER A 8 -8.37 3.55 16.28
CA SER A 8 -7.25 2.86 15.64
C SER A 8 -5.95 3.11 16.36
N PHE A 9 -5.03 2.15 16.28
CA PHE A 9 -3.62 2.38 16.56
C PHE A 9 -3.04 3.41 15.60
N CYS A 10 -2.21 4.31 16.10
CA CYS A 10 -1.54 5.33 15.31
C CYS A 10 -0.38 4.74 14.50
N TYR A 11 -0.17 5.29 13.32
CA TYR A 11 0.90 4.90 12.41
C TYR A 11 1.58 6.15 11.87
N ASN A 12 2.82 6.38 12.29
CA ASN A 12 3.64 7.46 11.74
C ASN A 12 4.66 6.91 10.73
N PRO A 13 4.49 7.18 9.43
CA PRO A 13 5.41 6.69 8.41
C PRO A 13 6.86 7.15 8.57
N PHE A 14 7.12 8.29 9.22
CA PHE A 14 8.47 8.79 9.43
C PHE A 14 9.31 7.89 10.32
N VAL A 15 8.72 7.19 11.29
CA VAL A 15 9.41 6.27 12.20
C VAL A 15 10.10 5.12 11.47
N TYR A 16 9.60 4.76 10.29
CA TYR A 16 10.11 3.64 9.49
C TYR A 16 11.03 4.06 8.36
N VAL A 17 11.34 5.34 8.25
CA VAL A 17 12.32 5.86 7.30
C VAL A 17 13.70 5.90 7.96
N HIS A 18 14.66 5.17 7.42
CA HIS A 18 15.99 5.01 8.04
C HIS A 18 17.12 5.51 7.13
N ASP A 19 16.83 5.80 5.87
CA ASP A 19 17.76 6.42 4.94
C ASP A 19 17.02 7.31 3.93
N ASP A 20 17.76 8.21 3.28
CA ASP A 20 17.21 9.20 2.33
C ASP A 20 16.53 8.57 1.12
N ARG A 21 16.86 7.30 0.78
CA ARG A 21 16.21 6.57 -0.35
C ARG A 21 14.83 6.09 0.02
N GLU A 22 14.62 5.73 1.29
CA GLU A 22 13.31 5.29 1.77
C GLU A 22 12.30 6.43 1.76
N VAL A 23 12.75 7.70 1.89
CA VAL A 23 11.91 8.88 1.66
C VAL A 23 11.34 8.87 0.24
N LEU A 24 12.17 8.59 -0.77
CA LEU A 24 11.70 8.52 -2.16
C LEU A 24 10.66 7.42 -2.35
N THR A 25 10.87 6.24 -1.77
CA THR A 25 9.90 5.14 -1.86
C THR A 25 8.56 5.50 -1.20
N LEU A 26 8.62 6.20 -0.06
CA LEU A 26 7.41 6.67 0.64
C LEU A 26 6.65 7.70 -0.20
N ILE A 27 7.36 8.67 -0.79
CA ILE A 27 6.78 9.68 -1.68
C ILE A 27 6.21 9.04 -2.94
N GLU A 28 6.92 8.09 -3.56
CA GLU A 28 6.44 7.36 -4.74
C GLU A 28 5.13 6.62 -4.44
N ASN A 29 5.06 5.92 -3.30
CA ASN A 29 3.83 5.27 -2.86
C ASN A 29 2.69 6.29 -2.71
N LEU A 30 2.95 7.41 -2.05
CA LEU A 30 1.96 8.47 -1.86
C LEU A 30 1.47 9.04 -3.20
N ILE A 31 2.38 9.39 -4.12
CA ILE A 31 2.05 9.97 -5.43
C ILE A 31 1.25 8.98 -6.28
N GLN A 32 1.69 7.72 -6.39
CA GLN A 32 1.00 6.70 -7.18
C GLN A 32 -0.45 6.49 -6.72
N ASN A 33 -0.69 6.56 -5.42
CA ASN A 33 -1.98 6.27 -4.84
C ASN A 33 -2.93 7.47 -4.75
N THR A 34 -2.40 8.66 -4.84
CA THR A 34 -3.18 9.91 -4.84
C THR A 34 -3.35 10.49 -6.24
N THR A 35 -2.79 9.86 -7.27
CA THR A 35 -2.96 10.27 -8.67
C THR A 35 -4.19 9.56 -9.27
N PRO A 36 -5.19 10.28 -9.80
CA PRO A 36 -6.39 9.68 -10.38
C PRO A 36 -6.05 8.77 -11.57
N SER A 37 -6.64 7.57 -11.61
CA SER A 37 -6.38 6.54 -12.64
C SER A 37 -6.67 7.00 -14.07
N HIS A 38 -7.45 8.05 -14.26
CA HIS A 38 -7.84 8.60 -15.55
C HIS A 38 -7.03 9.83 -15.99
N SER A 39 -6.16 10.36 -15.14
CA SER A 39 -5.24 11.45 -15.52
C SER A 39 -4.07 10.90 -16.34
N LYS A 40 -4.38 10.31 -17.51
CA LYS A 40 -3.36 9.99 -18.51
C LYS A 40 -2.82 11.30 -19.05
N SER A 41 -1.55 11.52 -18.83
CA SER A 41 -0.74 12.67 -19.26
C SER A 41 -0.80 13.91 -18.36
N SER A 42 -0.50 13.80 -17.10
CA SER A 42 0.21 14.92 -16.49
C SER A 42 1.62 14.93 -17.09
N ASP A 43 2.07 16.09 -17.53
CA ASP A 43 3.47 16.27 -17.90
C ASP A 43 4.34 15.72 -16.74
N PRO A 44 5.32 14.85 -16.99
CA PRO A 44 6.22 14.32 -15.96
C PRO A 44 6.90 15.40 -15.09
N PHE A 45 6.90 16.63 -15.57
CA PHE A 45 7.38 17.81 -14.85
C PHE A 45 6.65 18.00 -13.52
N TRP A 46 5.31 17.89 -13.50
CA TRP A 46 4.52 18.14 -12.28
C TRP A 46 4.84 17.14 -11.18
N GLU A 47 4.80 15.86 -11.53
CA GLU A 47 5.09 14.77 -10.59
C GLU A 47 6.53 14.87 -10.04
N LYS A 48 7.51 15.15 -10.89
CA LYS A 48 8.90 15.34 -10.47
C LYS A 48 9.09 16.56 -9.58
N SER A 49 8.37 17.63 -9.84
CA SER A 49 8.45 18.85 -9.05
C SER A 49 7.79 18.68 -7.68
N GLU A 50 6.65 18.01 -7.62
CA GLU A 50 6.00 17.60 -6.37
C GLU A 50 6.92 16.69 -5.54
N THR A 51 7.53 15.69 -6.19
CA THR A 51 8.50 14.79 -5.56
C THR A 51 9.67 15.55 -4.97
N ALA A 52 10.24 16.51 -5.70
CA ALA A 52 11.37 17.31 -5.22
C ALA A 52 11.00 18.14 -3.99
N LEU A 53 9.83 18.80 -4.01
CA LEU A 53 9.34 19.54 -2.86
C LEU A 53 9.10 18.64 -1.65
N LEU A 54 8.34 17.55 -1.82
CA LEU A 54 8.08 16.60 -0.73
C LEU A 54 9.36 16.01 -0.15
N GLN A 55 10.32 15.67 -1.02
CA GLN A 55 11.61 15.15 -0.58
C GLN A 55 12.39 16.19 0.23
N ALA A 56 12.37 17.46 -0.19
CA ALA A 56 13.01 18.54 0.56
C ALA A 56 12.42 18.68 1.97
N LEU A 57 11.07 18.75 2.06
CA LEU A 57 10.36 18.91 3.34
C LEU A 57 10.57 17.73 4.27
N MET A 58 10.39 16.51 3.76
CA MET A 58 10.51 15.30 4.58
C MET A 58 11.95 15.07 5.06
N LEU A 59 12.96 15.29 4.21
CA LEU A 59 14.36 15.20 4.63
C LEU A 59 14.73 16.30 5.62
N TYR A 60 14.19 17.52 5.47
CA TYR A 60 14.36 18.56 6.47
C TYR A 60 13.85 18.09 7.83
N LEU A 61 12.61 17.60 7.90
CA LEU A 61 12.05 17.11 9.16
C LEU A 61 12.84 15.94 9.76
N LEU A 62 13.27 14.99 8.95
CA LEU A 62 14.02 13.82 9.43
C LEU A 62 15.39 14.17 10.01
N HIS A 63 16.06 15.18 9.46
CA HIS A 63 17.43 15.53 9.88
C HIS A 63 17.50 16.68 10.88
N GLU A 64 16.53 17.58 10.84
CA GLU A 64 16.57 18.85 11.59
C GLU A 64 15.54 18.95 12.70
N ALA A 65 14.37 18.33 12.53
CA ALA A 65 13.27 18.45 13.48
C ALA A 65 13.35 17.38 14.58
N PRO A 66 12.87 17.68 15.79
CA PRO A 66 12.74 16.68 16.84
C PRO A 66 11.74 15.60 16.43
N PRO A 67 11.84 14.38 17.00
CA PRO A 67 10.98 13.23 16.59
C PRO A 67 9.48 13.52 16.63
N GLU A 68 9.02 14.38 17.53
CA GLU A 68 7.61 14.74 17.70
C GLU A 68 7.07 15.55 16.52
N GLU A 69 7.94 16.25 15.79
CA GLU A 69 7.61 17.04 14.60
C GLU A 69 7.78 16.26 13.30
N GLN A 70 8.36 15.06 13.35
CA GLN A 70 8.57 14.21 12.18
C GLN A 70 7.26 13.49 11.80
N ASN A 71 6.31 14.20 11.19
CA ASN A 71 5.01 13.67 10.78
C ASN A 71 4.41 14.47 9.61
N PHE A 72 3.32 13.97 9.03
CA PHE A 72 2.68 14.63 7.89
C PHE A 72 1.95 15.93 8.26
N SER A 73 1.53 16.10 9.50
CA SER A 73 0.94 17.37 9.95
C SER A 73 1.96 18.50 9.85
N MET A 74 3.21 18.24 10.25
CA MET A 74 4.31 19.21 10.11
C MET A 74 4.66 19.46 8.64
N VAL A 75 4.62 18.46 7.77
CA VAL A 75 4.78 18.67 6.32
C VAL A 75 3.72 19.67 5.80
N MET A 76 2.45 19.54 6.26
CA MET A 76 1.39 20.47 5.88
C MET A 76 1.62 21.89 6.39
N GLU A 77 2.11 22.04 7.62
CA GLU A 77 2.50 23.35 8.17
C GLU A 77 3.64 23.99 7.35
N MET A 78 4.66 23.20 6.98
CA MET A 78 5.73 23.69 6.11
C MET A 78 5.23 24.11 4.73
N ILE A 79 4.28 23.39 4.14
CA ILE A 79 3.65 23.79 2.86
C ILE A 79 2.87 25.09 3.04
N ALA A 80 2.15 25.26 4.14
CA ALA A 80 1.41 26.48 4.43
C ALA A 80 2.37 27.69 4.63
N ALA A 81 3.56 27.44 5.22
CA ALA A 81 4.60 28.45 5.38
C ALA A 81 5.36 28.79 4.08
N ALA A 82 5.15 28.02 3.00
CA ALA A 82 5.78 28.24 1.69
C ALA A 82 4.99 29.26 0.86
N GLU A 83 4.79 30.45 1.36
CA GLU A 83 4.10 31.52 0.62
C GLU A 83 4.91 31.96 -0.61
N VAL A 84 4.21 32.17 -1.73
CA VAL A 84 4.80 32.69 -2.97
C VAL A 84 4.08 33.96 -3.39
N HIS A 85 4.82 35.08 -3.44
CA HIS A 85 4.33 36.37 -3.94
C HIS A 85 4.72 36.51 -5.40
N GLU A 86 3.72 36.58 -6.30
CA GLU A 86 3.94 36.62 -7.76
C GLU A 86 4.54 37.95 -8.22
N ASP A 87 4.32 39.03 -7.45
CA ASP A 87 4.71 40.39 -7.80
C ASP A 87 6.04 40.83 -7.11
N ASP A 88 6.64 39.98 -6.28
CA ASP A 88 7.89 40.27 -5.57
C ASP A 88 8.85 39.10 -5.64
N ASP A 89 9.78 39.17 -6.59
CA ASP A 89 10.82 38.12 -6.77
C ASP A 89 11.84 38.04 -5.62
N ASN A 90 11.86 39.03 -4.73
CA ASN A 90 12.76 39.08 -3.57
C ASN A 90 12.07 38.63 -2.27
N TYR A 91 10.78 38.30 -2.32
CA TYR A 91 10.07 37.81 -1.15
C TYR A 91 10.64 36.48 -0.66
N GLN A 92 10.97 36.43 0.62
CA GLN A 92 11.40 35.21 1.29
C GLN A 92 10.31 34.75 2.24
N SER A 93 9.77 33.56 1.97
CA SER A 93 8.81 32.91 2.87
C SER A 93 9.52 32.39 4.14
N PRO A 94 8.80 32.12 5.24
CA PRO A 94 9.36 31.44 6.41
C PRO A 94 10.09 30.15 6.05
N LEU A 95 9.56 29.39 5.09
CA LEU A 95 10.20 28.17 4.59
C LEU A 95 11.54 28.46 3.89
N ASP A 96 11.63 29.50 3.09
CA ASP A 96 12.89 29.93 2.46
C ASP A 96 13.98 30.19 3.51
N ILE A 97 13.61 30.90 4.57
CA ILE A 97 14.53 31.23 5.67
C ILE A 97 15.05 29.96 6.38
N LEU A 98 14.17 28.95 6.58
CA LEU A 98 14.58 27.67 7.18
C LEU A 98 15.62 26.96 6.30
N PHE A 99 15.38 26.85 5.02
CA PHE A 99 16.30 26.20 4.09
C PHE A 99 17.60 26.99 3.88
N GLU A 100 17.55 28.30 3.89
CA GLU A 100 18.74 29.15 3.81
C GLU A 100 19.64 28.96 5.05
N ARG A 101 19.06 28.88 6.25
CA ARG A 101 19.82 28.58 7.49
C ARG A 101 20.45 27.18 7.43
N LEU A 102 19.73 26.19 6.93
CA LEU A 102 20.28 24.86 6.77
C LEU A 102 21.42 24.87 5.75
N GLU A 103 21.27 25.57 4.61
CA GLU A 103 22.27 25.66 3.57
C GLU A 103 23.55 26.34 4.06
N MET A 104 23.43 27.36 4.92
CA MET A 104 24.59 28.02 5.55
C MET A 104 25.38 27.07 6.47
N ARG A 105 24.67 26.14 7.12
CA ARG A 105 25.29 25.17 8.04
C ARG A 105 25.78 23.93 7.29
N GLU A 106 24.96 23.42 6.37
CA GLU A 106 25.15 22.18 5.61
C GLU A 106 24.93 22.40 4.10
N PRO A 107 25.92 23.01 3.38
CA PRO A 107 25.73 23.33 1.94
C PRO A 107 25.47 22.12 1.05
N ASP A 108 25.87 20.93 1.48
CA ASP A 108 25.72 19.68 0.75
C ASP A 108 24.45 18.90 1.10
N SER A 109 23.60 19.42 2.00
CA SER A 109 22.35 18.79 2.39
C SER A 109 21.50 18.44 1.17
N ILE A 110 21.00 17.19 1.13
CA ILE A 110 20.10 16.73 0.07
C ILE A 110 18.78 17.50 0.12
N ALA A 111 18.27 17.80 1.32
CA ALA A 111 17.07 18.61 1.50
C ALA A 111 17.21 19.98 0.80
N CYS A 112 18.33 20.69 1.01
CA CYS A 112 18.60 21.96 0.34
C CYS A 112 18.72 21.81 -1.19
N LYS A 113 19.37 20.74 -1.67
CA LYS A 113 19.49 20.48 -3.11
C LYS A 113 18.11 20.29 -3.76
N GLN A 114 17.21 19.54 -3.11
CA GLN A 114 15.85 19.32 -3.60
C GLN A 114 15.00 20.60 -3.50
N TYR A 115 15.13 21.36 -2.44
CA TYR A 115 14.44 22.64 -2.30
C TYR A 115 14.85 23.64 -3.39
N ARG A 116 16.13 23.70 -3.73
CA ARG A 116 16.63 24.53 -4.85
C ARG A 116 16.03 24.12 -6.18
N ILE A 117 15.80 22.83 -6.44
CA ILE A 117 15.11 22.36 -7.64
C ILE A 117 13.68 22.93 -7.69
N PHE A 118 12.95 22.85 -6.59
CA PHE A 118 11.61 23.45 -6.49
C PHE A 118 11.65 24.99 -6.74
N LYS A 119 12.60 25.71 -6.15
CA LYS A 119 12.75 27.16 -6.28
C LYS A 119 13.18 27.62 -7.69
N GLN A 120 13.66 26.72 -8.55
CA GLN A 120 13.91 27.04 -9.97
C GLN A 120 12.62 27.24 -10.77
N ALA A 121 11.48 26.82 -10.24
CA ALA A 121 10.20 27.09 -10.86
C ALA A 121 9.84 28.58 -10.72
N ALA A 122 9.39 29.21 -11.81
CA ALA A 122 8.90 30.59 -11.77
C ALA A 122 7.71 30.73 -10.81
N GLY A 123 7.47 31.92 -10.23
CA GLY A 123 6.51 32.18 -9.17
C GLY A 123 5.14 31.53 -9.35
N LYS A 124 4.50 31.67 -10.52
CA LYS A 124 3.22 31.02 -10.84
C LYS A 124 3.32 29.50 -10.86
N THR A 125 4.43 28.95 -11.35
CA THR A 125 4.66 27.49 -11.41
C THR A 125 4.91 26.97 -10.01
N ALA A 126 5.72 27.63 -9.20
CA ALA A 126 5.98 27.26 -7.80
C ALA A 126 4.67 27.24 -6.99
N LYS A 127 3.83 28.27 -7.12
CA LYS A 127 2.51 28.32 -6.49
C LYS A 127 1.61 27.16 -6.93
N SER A 128 1.64 26.80 -8.22
CA SER A 128 0.86 25.67 -8.73
C SER A 128 1.35 24.33 -8.16
N ILE A 129 2.67 24.16 -7.97
CA ILE A 129 3.25 22.96 -7.34
C ILE A 129 2.80 22.89 -5.88
N LEU A 130 2.87 24.00 -5.12
CA LEU A 130 2.41 24.04 -3.72
C LEU A 130 0.93 23.67 -3.59
N VAL A 131 0.07 24.22 -4.45
CA VAL A 131 -1.35 23.89 -4.46
C VAL A 131 -1.56 22.41 -4.78
N SER A 132 -0.83 21.87 -5.76
CA SER A 132 -0.94 20.46 -6.15
C SER A 132 -0.55 19.52 -4.99
N VAL A 133 0.57 19.80 -4.33
CA VAL A 133 1.01 19.01 -3.14
C VAL A 133 0.02 19.18 -1.99
N GLY A 134 -0.47 20.39 -1.70
CA GLY A 134 -1.47 20.65 -0.68
C GLY A 134 -2.78 19.87 -0.90
N VAL A 135 -3.26 19.82 -2.17
CA VAL A 135 -4.45 19.02 -2.53
C VAL A 135 -4.18 17.53 -2.37
N ARG A 136 -3.01 17.05 -2.76
CA ARG A 136 -2.60 15.65 -2.62
C ARG A 136 -2.56 15.19 -1.16
N LEU A 137 -2.10 16.05 -0.27
CA LEU A 137 -1.98 15.79 1.16
C LEU A 137 -3.21 16.26 1.97
N ALA A 138 -4.27 16.75 1.33
CA ALA A 138 -5.43 17.35 2.00
C ALA A 138 -6.08 16.43 3.06
N ALA A 139 -5.98 15.11 2.88
CA ALA A 139 -6.49 14.13 3.85
C ALA A 139 -5.81 14.26 5.22
N PHE A 140 -4.54 14.67 5.29
CA PHE A 140 -3.82 14.86 6.55
C PHE A 140 -4.28 16.11 7.32
N ASN A 141 -5.08 16.99 6.72
CA ASN A 141 -5.75 18.09 7.42
C ASN A 141 -7.01 17.64 8.20
N LEU A 142 -7.50 16.41 7.96
CA LEU A 142 -8.62 15.86 8.73
C LEU A 142 -8.12 15.50 10.13
N PRO A 143 -8.76 16.02 11.20
CA PRO A 143 -8.26 15.81 12.56
C PRO A 143 -8.06 14.34 12.96
N SER A 144 -8.92 13.44 12.45
CA SER A 144 -8.79 12.00 12.69
C SER A 144 -7.55 11.40 12.00
N ILE A 145 -7.23 11.83 10.78
CA ILE A 145 -6.08 11.34 10.03
C ILE A 145 -4.78 11.98 10.53
N ALA A 146 -4.81 13.26 10.86
CA ALA A 146 -3.69 13.94 11.50
C ALA A 146 -3.30 13.21 12.80
N LYS A 147 -4.28 12.92 13.68
CA LYS A 147 -4.05 12.16 14.91
C LYS A 147 -3.51 10.75 14.61
N LEU A 148 -4.10 10.06 13.64
CA LEU A 148 -3.72 8.70 13.25
C LEU A 148 -2.26 8.60 12.79
N THR A 149 -1.72 9.67 12.19
CA THR A 149 -0.38 9.67 11.56
C THR A 149 0.67 10.51 12.32
N MET A 150 0.31 11.03 13.50
CA MET A 150 1.20 11.87 14.30
C MET A 150 2.23 11.06 15.10
N THR A 151 1.80 9.94 15.69
CA THR A 151 2.63 9.06 16.52
C THR A 151 2.62 7.64 15.97
N ASP A 152 3.52 6.78 16.42
CA ASP A 152 3.55 5.37 16.02
C ASP A 152 3.26 4.44 17.20
N GLU A 153 2.27 3.57 17.02
CA GLU A 153 1.89 2.52 17.96
C GLU A 153 1.93 1.13 17.31
N LEU A 154 2.22 1.04 15.99
CA LEU A 154 2.22 -0.24 15.28
C LEU A 154 3.46 -1.08 15.55
N HIS A 155 4.60 -0.43 15.82
CA HIS A 155 5.87 -1.11 16.09
C HIS A 155 6.18 -2.21 15.06
N LEU A 156 6.12 -1.87 13.75
CA LEU A 156 6.27 -2.83 12.65
C LEU A 156 7.55 -3.67 12.75
N GLN A 157 8.58 -3.16 13.42
CA GLN A 157 9.82 -3.86 13.68
C GLN A 157 9.66 -5.06 14.62
N GLU A 158 8.57 -5.18 15.37
CA GLU A 158 8.32 -6.33 16.23
C GLU A 158 7.69 -7.52 15.49
N LEU A 159 7.08 -7.27 14.30
CA LEU A 159 6.65 -8.35 13.44
C LEU A 159 7.90 -9.10 12.92
N GLY A 160 7.91 -10.40 13.04
CA GLY A 160 9.11 -11.19 12.72
C GLY A 160 10.01 -11.48 13.91
N GLU A 161 9.92 -10.73 15.03
CA GLU A 161 10.61 -10.98 16.28
C GLU A 161 9.74 -11.79 17.26
N ARG A 162 8.47 -11.48 17.35
CA ARG A 162 7.49 -12.15 18.19
C ARG A 162 6.18 -12.42 17.47
N LYS A 163 5.32 -13.28 18.02
CA LYS A 163 4.01 -13.58 17.41
C LYS A 163 3.05 -12.43 17.64
N ILE A 164 2.74 -11.69 16.56
CA ILE A 164 1.80 -10.57 16.52
C ILE A 164 0.84 -10.78 15.36
N ALA A 165 -0.40 -10.34 15.52
CA ALA A 165 -1.37 -10.19 14.44
C ALA A 165 -1.72 -8.71 14.29
N LEU A 166 -1.43 -8.14 13.11
CA LEU A 166 -1.81 -6.77 12.73
C LEU A 166 -3.00 -6.85 11.77
N PHE A 167 -4.09 -6.18 12.12
CA PHE A 167 -5.30 -6.09 11.29
C PHE A 167 -5.42 -4.70 10.69
N CYS A 168 -5.41 -4.61 9.36
CA CYS A 168 -5.64 -3.38 8.61
C CYS A 168 -7.08 -3.39 8.08
N CYS A 169 -7.99 -2.69 8.78
CA CYS A 169 -9.39 -2.59 8.39
C CYS A 169 -9.57 -1.43 7.40
N ILE A 170 -10.06 -1.73 6.19
CA ILE A 170 -10.31 -0.77 5.12
C ILE A 170 -11.80 -0.76 4.76
N PRO A 171 -12.40 0.42 4.48
CA PRO A 171 -13.79 0.48 4.05
C PRO A 171 -13.93 -0.03 2.61
N ASP A 172 -15.00 -0.78 2.33
CA ASP A 172 -15.29 -1.32 1.00
C ASP A 172 -15.71 -0.24 0.00
N SER A 173 -16.39 0.79 0.48
CA SER A 173 -17.03 1.82 -0.35
C SER A 173 -16.15 3.06 -0.58
N ASP A 174 -15.15 3.29 0.25
CA ASP A 174 -14.29 4.48 0.17
C ASP A 174 -12.82 4.09 0.09
N LYS A 175 -12.20 4.43 -1.04
CA LYS A 175 -10.78 4.13 -1.31
C LYS A 175 -9.85 5.32 -1.06
N SER A 176 -10.37 6.45 -0.59
CA SER A 176 -9.62 7.70 -0.46
C SER A 176 -8.41 7.60 0.47
N LEU A 177 -8.47 6.73 1.48
CA LEU A 177 -7.40 6.52 2.47
C LEU A 177 -6.64 5.20 2.32
N ASN A 178 -6.95 4.38 1.30
CA ASN A 178 -6.32 3.06 1.12
C ASN A 178 -4.81 3.15 0.89
N TYR A 179 -4.31 4.31 0.44
CA TYR A 179 -2.87 4.54 0.31
C TYR A 179 -2.12 4.43 1.65
N LEU A 180 -2.77 4.73 2.78
CA LEU A 180 -2.15 4.54 4.10
C LEU A 180 -1.82 3.07 4.37
N VAL A 181 -2.73 2.15 4.01
CA VAL A 181 -2.48 0.71 4.12
C VAL A 181 -1.38 0.27 3.15
N GLY A 182 -1.37 0.82 1.93
CA GLY A 182 -0.27 0.60 0.98
C GLY A 182 1.08 1.03 1.54
N MET A 183 1.14 2.18 2.23
CA MET A 183 2.33 2.66 2.92
C MET A 183 2.75 1.71 4.06
N ILE A 184 1.81 1.25 4.88
CA ILE A 184 2.07 0.26 5.95
C ILE A 184 2.71 -1.00 5.36
N TYR A 185 2.11 -1.62 4.34
CA TYR A 185 2.67 -2.83 3.72
C TYR A 185 4.05 -2.60 3.11
N THR A 186 4.24 -1.47 2.42
CA THR A 186 5.54 -1.12 1.83
C THR A 186 6.61 -1.01 2.91
N GLN A 187 6.35 -0.26 3.97
CA GLN A 187 7.29 -0.06 5.06
C GLN A 187 7.48 -1.31 5.93
N LEU A 188 6.42 -2.10 6.12
CA LEU A 188 6.52 -3.41 6.77
C LEU A 188 7.50 -4.31 6.03
N ILE A 189 7.32 -4.49 4.71
CA ILE A 189 8.20 -5.33 3.89
C ILE A 189 9.65 -4.81 3.99
N GLN A 190 9.88 -3.51 3.84
CA GLN A 190 11.22 -2.91 3.96
C GLN A 190 11.85 -3.15 5.33
N THR A 191 11.08 -2.97 6.40
CA THR A 191 11.52 -3.21 7.78
C THR A 191 11.90 -4.66 8.00
N LEU A 192 11.03 -5.61 7.58
CA LEU A 192 11.28 -7.05 7.70
C LEU A 192 12.50 -7.50 6.88
N TYR A 193 12.71 -6.95 5.69
CA TYR A 193 13.90 -7.22 4.88
C TYR A 193 15.16 -6.75 5.60
N ARG A 194 15.14 -5.54 6.15
CA ARG A 194 16.26 -5.00 6.90
C ARG A 194 16.60 -5.86 8.12
N GLN A 195 15.59 -6.27 8.88
CA GLN A 195 15.76 -7.15 10.03
C GLN A 195 16.35 -8.51 9.61
N ALA A 196 15.75 -9.15 8.60
CA ALA A 196 16.24 -10.42 8.11
C ALA A 196 17.70 -10.32 7.66
N ASP A 197 18.04 -9.32 6.82
CA ASP A 197 19.35 -9.23 6.18
C ASP A 197 20.44 -8.71 7.11
N ARG A 198 20.12 -7.72 7.97
CA ARG A 198 21.15 -7.06 8.81
C ARG A 198 21.25 -7.65 10.22
N ILE A 199 20.15 -8.17 10.78
CA ILE A 199 20.11 -8.65 12.17
C ILE A 199 20.11 -10.17 12.21
N HIS A 200 19.30 -10.84 11.39
CA HIS A 200 19.03 -12.29 11.49
C HIS A 200 19.71 -13.14 10.39
N LYS A 201 20.79 -12.67 9.79
CA LYS A 201 21.59 -13.47 8.83
C LYS A 201 20.78 -13.98 7.63
N GLY A 202 19.81 -13.24 7.18
CA GLY A 202 19.00 -13.50 6.00
C GLY A 202 17.64 -14.16 6.25
N ARG A 203 17.23 -14.42 7.50
CA ARG A 203 15.93 -15.06 7.77
C ARG A 203 15.36 -14.62 9.13
N LEU A 204 14.09 -14.23 9.14
CA LEU A 204 13.39 -13.83 10.36
C LEU A 204 13.22 -15.01 11.33
N PRO A 205 13.31 -14.78 12.66
CA PRO A 205 13.08 -15.80 13.67
C PRO A 205 11.63 -16.26 13.73
N VAL A 206 10.67 -15.35 13.51
CA VAL A 206 9.25 -15.66 13.43
C VAL A 206 8.79 -15.39 12.00
N PRO A 207 8.23 -16.40 11.29
CA PRO A 207 7.69 -16.18 9.94
C PRO A 207 6.54 -15.17 9.96
N VAL A 208 6.54 -14.27 8.95
CA VAL A 208 5.49 -13.27 8.77
C VAL A 208 4.67 -13.62 7.54
N HIS A 209 3.35 -13.66 7.69
CA HIS A 209 2.43 -13.92 6.60
C HIS A 209 1.53 -12.69 6.37
N CYS A 210 1.66 -12.06 5.22
CA CYS A 210 0.81 -10.96 4.76
C CYS A 210 -0.41 -11.55 4.03
N LEU A 211 -1.58 -11.53 4.69
CA LEU A 211 -2.84 -11.90 4.07
C LEU A 211 -3.49 -10.64 3.50
N MET A 212 -3.50 -10.50 2.19
CA MET A 212 -4.01 -9.33 1.47
C MET A 212 -5.39 -9.67 0.87
N ASP A 213 -6.41 -9.55 1.71
CA ASP A 213 -7.81 -9.68 1.26
C ASP A 213 -8.21 -8.43 0.47
N GLU A 214 -9.03 -8.58 -0.56
CA GLU A 214 -9.38 -7.51 -1.49
C GLU A 214 -8.15 -6.75 -2.03
N TYR A 215 -7.14 -7.50 -2.49
CA TYR A 215 -5.85 -6.95 -2.93
C TYR A 215 -5.98 -5.78 -3.91
N ALA A 216 -7.03 -5.78 -4.75
CA ALA A 216 -7.32 -4.68 -5.66
C ALA A 216 -7.60 -3.33 -4.97
N ASN A 217 -7.85 -3.34 -3.67
CA ASN A 217 -8.05 -2.14 -2.86
C ASN A 217 -6.77 -1.70 -2.13
N ILE A 218 -5.71 -2.53 -2.16
CA ILE A 218 -4.42 -2.22 -1.53
C ILE A 218 -3.49 -1.66 -2.60
N SER A 219 -3.04 -0.45 -2.39
CA SER A 219 -2.20 0.25 -3.36
C SER A 219 -0.73 0.10 -3.02
N LEU A 220 -0.03 -0.79 -3.72
CA LEU A 220 1.41 -1.02 -3.56
C LEU A 220 2.19 -0.55 -4.79
N PRO A 221 3.42 -0.02 -4.64
CA PRO A 221 4.30 0.25 -5.77
C PRO A 221 4.62 -1.06 -6.50
N LYS A 222 4.18 -1.17 -7.76
CA LYS A 222 4.15 -2.44 -8.51
C LYS A 222 5.52 -3.10 -8.62
N ASP A 223 6.51 -2.38 -9.10
CA ASP A 223 7.86 -2.90 -9.35
C ASP A 223 8.54 -3.33 -8.05
N THR A 224 8.37 -2.51 -6.99
CA THR A 224 8.90 -2.80 -5.66
C THR A 224 8.24 -4.04 -5.08
N PHE A 225 6.91 -4.18 -5.21
CA PHE A 225 6.19 -5.34 -4.69
C PHE A 225 6.52 -6.63 -5.46
N LEU A 226 6.58 -6.61 -6.79
CA LEU A 226 6.99 -7.77 -7.60
C LEU A 226 8.41 -8.24 -7.23
N SER A 227 9.33 -7.30 -7.08
CA SER A 227 10.71 -7.61 -6.66
C SER A 227 10.76 -8.22 -5.25
N ALA A 228 9.94 -7.71 -4.34
CA ALA A 228 9.81 -8.26 -3.01
C ALA A 228 9.21 -9.67 -3.04
N LEU A 229 8.10 -9.88 -3.75
CA LEU A 229 7.42 -11.17 -3.85
C LEU A 229 8.35 -12.27 -4.35
N ALA A 230 9.25 -11.95 -5.29
CA ALA A 230 10.23 -12.88 -5.83
C ALA A 230 11.26 -13.38 -4.80
N THR A 231 11.53 -12.60 -3.74
CA THR A 231 12.66 -12.85 -2.82
C THR A 231 12.25 -13.02 -1.34
N MET A 232 11.01 -12.67 -0.96
CA MET A 232 10.54 -12.64 0.43
C MET A 232 10.55 -14.02 1.12
N ARG A 233 10.32 -15.10 0.37
CA ARG A 233 10.27 -16.46 0.91
C ARG A 233 11.56 -16.88 1.62
N SER A 234 12.72 -16.53 1.09
CA SER A 234 14.02 -16.84 1.71
C SER A 234 14.15 -16.21 3.11
N ARG A 235 13.49 -15.08 3.34
CA ARG A 235 13.49 -14.32 4.59
C ARG A 235 12.40 -14.75 5.57
N ALA A 236 11.66 -15.83 5.27
CA ALA A 236 10.49 -16.28 6.00
C ALA A 236 9.33 -15.28 6.01
N ILE A 237 9.19 -14.54 4.92
CA ILE A 237 8.04 -13.67 4.66
C ILE A 237 7.20 -14.33 3.58
N PHE A 238 5.89 -14.41 3.78
CA PHE A 238 4.94 -15.05 2.88
C PHE A 238 3.80 -14.07 2.59
N CYS A 239 3.17 -14.25 1.42
CA CYS A 239 2.07 -13.41 1.00
C CYS A 239 0.94 -14.26 0.41
N SER A 240 -0.29 -14.02 0.85
CA SER A 240 -1.50 -14.51 0.19
C SER A 240 -2.24 -13.32 -0.41
N ILE A 241 -2.42 -13.36 -1.74
CA ILE A 241 -3.08 -12.32 -2.52
C ILE A 241 -4.45 -12.83 -2.90
N ILE A 242 -5.52 -12.16 -2.42
CA ILE A 242 -6.89 -12.54 -2.71
C ILE A 242 -7.50 -11.49 -3.63
N VAL A 243 -8.06 -11.94 -4.74
CA VAL A 243 -8.74 -11.10 -5.73
C VAL A 243 -10.06 -11.72 -6.13
N GLN A 244 -11.01 -10.91 -6.55
CA GLN A 244 -12.32 -11.41 -6.99
C GLN A 244 -12.24 -12.06 -8.36
N ASN A 245 -11.36 -11.60 -9.25
CA ASN A 245 -11.20 -12.13 -10.61
C ASN A 245 -9.84 -11.71 -11.23
N MET A 246 -9.49 -12.37 -12.33
CA MET A 246 -8.23 -12.09 -13.05
C MET A 246 -8.25 -10.73 -13.76
N ALA A 247 -9.41 -10.20 -14.12
CA ALA A 247 -9.50 -8.89 -14.75
C ALA A 247 -9.01 -7.76 -13.83
N GLN A 248 -9.16 -7.89 -12.49
CA GLN A 248 -8.59 -6.96 -11.53
C GLN A 248 -7.05 -6.94 -11.60
N LEU A 249 -6.41 -8.11 -11.61
CA LEU A 249 -4.94 -8.20 -11.73
C LEU A 249 -4.44 -7.65 -13.07
N LYS A 250 -5.13 -7.97 -14.17
CA LYS A 250 -4.81 -7.43 -15.50
C LYS A 250 -4.94 -5.91 -15.55
N ALA A 251 -5.96 -5.34 -14.92
CA ALA A 251 -6.12 -3.89 -14.83
C ALA A 251 -5.02 -3.21 -14.02
N MET A 252 -4.59 -3.85 -12.91
CA MET A 252 -3.55 -3.33 -12.02
C MET A 252 -2.15 -3.46 -12.62
N TYR A 253 -1.79 -4.62 -13.13
CA TYR A 253 -0.43 -4.97 -13.53
C TYR A 253 -0.20 -4.93 -15.06
N LYS A 254 -1.25 -4.76 -15.87
CA LYS A 254 -1.18 -4.77 -17.33
C LYS A 254 -0.42 -6.01 -17.82
N ASP A 255 0.74 -5.84 -18.47
CA ASP A 255 1.54 -6.92 -19.03
C ASP A 255 2.26 -7.76 -17.96
N ASP A 256 2.42 -7.24 -16.73
CA ASP A 256 3.16 -7.91 -15.64
C ASP A 256 2.28 -8.83 -14.76
N TRP A 257 0.97 -8.92 -15.01
CA TRP A 257 0.07 -9.73 -14.19
C TRP A 257 0.44 -11.22 -14.16
N GLU A 258 0.93 -11.77 -15.28
CA GLU A 258 1.40 -13.16 -15.36
C GLU A 258 2.64 -13.37 -14.50
N SER A 259 3.52 -12.37 -14.42
CA SER A 259 4.68 -12.41 -13.55
C SER A 259 4.26 -12.49 -12.08
N LEU A 260 3.27 -11.71 -11.66
CA LEU A 260 2.75 -11.76 -10.30
C LEU A 260 2.22 -13.16 -9.95
N VAL A 261 1.36 -13.73 -10.80
CA VAL A 261 0.81 -15.07 -10.57
C VAL A 261 1.91 -16.13 -10.63
N GLY A 262 2.87 -16.02 -11.55
CA GLY A 262 4.00 -16.93 -11.70
C GLY A 262 4.97 -16.94 -10.50
N LEU A 263 4.98 -15.90 -9.68
CA LEU A 263 5.74 -15.82 -8.43
C LEU A 263 5.05 -16.52 -7.26
N CYS A 264 3.75 -16.83 -7.38
CA CYS A 264 3.02 -17.59 -6.38
C CYS A 264 3.24 -19.09 -6.60
N ASP A 265 3.51 -19.82 -5.51
CA ASP A 265 3.70 -21.28 -5.56
C ASP A 265 2.36 -22.02 -5.61
N GLU A 266 1.29 -21.37 -5.20
CA GLU A 266 -0.07 -21.92 -5.13
C GLU A 266 -1.06 -20.98 -5.79
N PHE A 267 -2.06 -21.54 -6.48
CA PHE A 267 -3.20 -20.83 -7.01
C PHE A 267 -4.48 -21.59 -6.63
N LEU A 268 -5.34 -20.93 -5.85
CA LEU A 268 -6.61 -21.49 -5.39
C LEU A 268 -7.78 -20.80 -6.09
N TYR A 269 -8.55 -21.57 -6.86
CA TYR A 269 -9.79 -21.11 -7.50
C TYR A 269 -11.01 -21.54 -6.68
N LEU A 270 -11.74 -20.55 -6.18
CA LEU A 270 -12.93 -20.75 -5.35
C LEU A 270 -14.27 -20.61 -6.12
N GLY A 271 -14.21 -20.52 -7.45
CA GLY A 271 -15.37 -20.23 -8.27
C GLY A 271 -15.46 -18.74 -8.61
N GLY A 272 -16.38 -18.40 -9.50
CA GLY A 272 -16.61 -17.03 -9.94
C GLY A 272 -17.47 -17.00 -11.20
N THR A 273 -17.76 -15.78 -11.69
CA THR A 273 -18.62 -15.58 -12.88
C THR A 273 -17.89 -14.89 -14.04
N GLU A 274 -16.61 -14.54 -13.85
CA GLU A 274 -15.84 -13.74 -14.81
C GLU A 274 -15.16 -14.64 -15.85
N LYS A 275 -15.38 -14.32 -17.13
CA LYS A 275 -15.01 -15.15 -18.30
C LYS A 275 -13.49 -15.36 -18.43
N GLU A 276 -12.68 -14.32 -18.19
CA GLU A 276 -11.22 -14.42 -18.33
C GLU A 276 -10.62 -15.32 -17.24
N THR A 277 -11.20 -15.33 -16.05
CA THR A 277 -10.82 -16.26 -14.97
C THR A 277 -11.12 -17.70 -15.36
N HIS A 278 -12.31 -17.98 -15.92
CA HIS A 278 -12.65 -19.33 -16.37
C HIS A 278 -11.70 -19.83 -17.46
N LYS A 279 -11.38 -18.97 -18.42
CA LYS A 279 -10.44 -19.27 -19.49
C LYS A 279 -9.04 -19.58 -18.92
N TYR A 280 -8.56 -18.74 -18.02
CA TYR A 280 -7.26 -18.91 -17.38
C TYR A 280 -7.17 -20.23 -16.60
N VAL A 281 -8.18 -20.55 -15.79
CA VAL A 281 -8.23 -21.81 -15.03
C VAL A 281 -8.29 -23.02 -15.97
N SER A 282 -9.06 -22.97 -17.05
CA SER A 282 -9.13 -24.03 -18.07
C SER A 282 -7.77 -24.25 -18.74
N GLU A 283 -7.06 -23.18 -19.08
CA GLU A 283 -5.70 -23.25 -19.65
C GLU A 283 -4.68 -23.85 -18.67
N LEU A 284 -4.77 -23.50 -17.36
CA LEU A 284 -3.91 -24.08 -16.31
C LEU A 284 -4.18 -25.58 -16.09
N LEU A 285 -5.42 -26.04 -16.22
CA LEU A 285 -5.76 -27.46 -16.13
C LEU A 285 -5.15 -28.28 -17.26
N GLY A 286 -4.95 -27.66 -18.42
CA GLY A 286 -4.36 -28.29 -19.59
C GLY A 286 -5.34 -29.20 -20.33
N LYS A 287 -4.80 -30.14 -21.11
CA LYS A 287 -5.57 -31.02 -22.00
C LYS A 287 -5.38 -32.48 -21.67
N GLU A 288 -6.43 -33.26 -21.87
CA GLU A 288 -6.39 -34.72 -21.90
C GLU A 288 -6.54 -35.26 -23.32
N THR A 289 -6.00 -36.44 -23.56
CA THR A 289 -6.18 -37.13 -24.83
C THR A 289 -7.45 -37.98 -24.76
N ILE A 290 -8.42 -37.65 -25.57
CA ILE A 290 -9.64 -38.48 -25.73
C ILE A 290 -9.52 -39.32 -27.02
N SER A 291 -9.96 -40.59 -26.92
CA SER A 291 -10.11 -41.48 -28.06
C SER A 291 -11.53 -41.50 -28.52
N THR A 292 -11.78 -40.99 -29.72
CA THR A 292 -13.09 -40.96 -30.33
C THR A 292 -13.15 -42.05 -31.40
N THR A 293 -14.14 -42.94 -31.32
CA THR A 293 -14.37 -43.96 -32.34
C THR A 293 -15.61 -43.55 -33.12
N SER A 294 -15.44 -43.28 -34.41
CA SER A 294 -16.55 -43.01 -35.32
C SER A 294 -16.84 -44.24 -36.19
N TYR A 295 -18.10 -44.56 -36.29
CA TYR A 295 -18.60 -45.67 -37.09
C TYR A 295 -19.27 -45.11 -38.33
N ASN A 296 -18.72 -45.38 -39.51
CA ASN A 296 -19.30 -45.02 -40.78
C ASN A 296 -19.88 -46.30 -41.46
N GLN A 297 -21.19 -46.32 -41.60
CA GLN A 297 -21.88 -47.39 -42.32
C GLN A 297 -22.51 -46.85 -43.61
N SER A 298 -22.04 -47.27 -44.74
CA SER A 298 -22.61 -46.96 -46.06
C SER A 298 -23.71 -48.02 -46.40
N LYS A 299 -24.95 -47.56 -46.59
CA LYS A 299 -26.09 -48.39 -47.05
C LYS A 299 -26.17 -48.34 -48.57
N GLY A 300 -25.38 -49.18 -49.28
CA GLY A 300 -25.40 -49.37 -50.73
C GLY A 300 -25.28 -50.84 -51.09
N ARG A 301 -25.44 -51.22 -52.40
CA ARG A 301 -25.40 -52.59 -52.88
C ARG A 301 -24.10 -53.38 -52.60
N SER A 302 -23.04 -52.66 -52.17
CA SER A 302 -21.80 -53.18 -51.54
C SER A 302 -21.51 -52.37 -50.29
N GLY A 303 -22.33 -52.58 -49.23
CA GLY A 303 -22.15 -51.84 -47.96
C GLY A 303 -20.74 -52.02 -47.39
N SER A 304 -20.08 -50.90 -47.05
CA SER A 304 -18.82 -50.91 -46.32
C SER A 304 -19.02 -50.43 -44.92
N TYR A 305 -18.35 -51.06 -43.99
CA TYR A 305 -18.27 -50.66 -42.60
C TYR A 305 -16.81 -50.21 -42.30
N SER A 306 -16.61 -48.98 -41.84
CA SER A 306 -15.33 -48.54 -41.41
C SER A 306 -15.38 -48.00 -39.98
N ILE A 307 -14.44 -48.41 -39.16
CA ILE A 307 -14.23 -47.90 -37.83
C ILE A 307 -13.03 -46.99 -37.93
N ASN A 308 -13.21 -45.71 -37.54
CA ASN A 308 -12.11 -44.77 -37.50
C ASN A 308 -11.85 -44.42 -36.02
N HIS A 309 -10.64 -44.69 -35.55
CA HIS A 309 -10.15 -44.36 -34.24
C HIS A 309 -9.35 -43.06 -34.35
N GLN A 310 -9.85 -42.00 -33.79
CA GLN A 310 -9.17 -40.71 -33.75
C GLN A 310 -8.83 -40.33 -32.31
N GLN A 311 -7.57 -39.96 -32.09
CA GLN A 311 -7.15 -39.34 -30.83
C GLN A 311 -7.13 -37.83 -31.01
N SER A 312 -7.79 -37.11 -30.12
CA SER A 312 -7.80 -35.63 -30.07
C SER A 312 -7.54 -35.13 -28.69
N GLY A 313 -6.87 -33.97 -28.58
CA GLY A 313 -6.74 -33.27 -27.31
C GLY A 313 -8.04 -32.52 -26.96
N ARG A 314 -8.57 -32.73 -25.77
CA ARG A 314 -9.68 -31.95 -25.19
C ARG A 314 -9.18 -31.24 -23.96
N ASP A 315 -9.65 -30.03 -23.70
CA ASP A 315 -9.40 -29.36 -22.42
C ASP A 315 -9.93 -30.23 -21.28
N LEU A 316 -9.13 -30.42 -20.23
CA LEU A 316 -9.51 -31.25 -19.08
C LEU A 316 -10.82 -30.78 -18.46
N MET A 317 -10.99 -29.45 -18.36
CA MET A 317 -12.26 -28.75 -18.17
C MET A 317 -12.32 -27.55 -19.12
N THR A 318 -13.36 -27.46 -19.91
CA THR A 318 -13.59 -26.29 -20.75
C THR A 318 -13.94 -25.07 -19.88
N PRO A 319 -13.79 -23.82 -20.38
CA PRO A 319 -14.21 -22.63 -19.62
C PRO A 319 -15.67 -22.67 -19.13
N ASP A 320 -16.55 -23.32 -19.90
CA ASP A 320 -17.95 -23.48 -19.49
C ASP A 320 -18.11 -24.50 -18.35
N GLU A 321 -17.32 -25.56 -18.35
CA GLU A 321 -17.29 -26.54 -17.25
C GLU A 321 -16.70 -25.92 -15.98
N VAL A 322 -15.66 -25.10 -16.10
CA VAL A 322 -15.10 -24.32 -14.99
C VAL A 322 -16.15 -23.36 -14.41
N ARG A 323 -16.92 -22.69 -15.26
CA ARG A 323 -18.04 -21.81 -14.83
C ARG A 323 -19.12 -22.56 -14.07
N LEU A 324 -19.34 -23.82 -14.39
CA LEU A 324 -20.35 -24.68 -13.76
C LEU A 324 -19.82 -25.48 -12.57
N LEU A 325 -18.59 -25.17 -12.11
CA LEU A 325 -18.03 -25.81 -10.90
C LEU A 325 -18.98 -25.62 -9.72
N ASP A 326 -19.30 -26.73 -9.04
CA ASP A 326 -20.14 -26.73 -7.85
C ASP A 326 -19.58 -25.77 -6.78
N ASN A 327 -20.45 -24.92 -6.23
CA ASN A 327 -20.07 -23.92 -5.22
C ASN A 327 -19.43 -24.50 -3.95
N SER A 328 -19.66 -25.78 -3.65
CA SER A 328 -19.00 -26.46 -2.53
C SER A 328 -17.56 -26.86 -2.82
N LYS A 329 -17.12 -26.76 -4.09
CA LYS A 329 -15.80 -27.22 -4.55
C LYS A 329 -14.85 -26.07 -4.85
N CYS A 330 -13.56 -26.37 -4.82
CA CYS A 330 -12.48 -25.50 -5.25
C CYS A 330 -11.49 -26.29 -6.12
N ILE A 331 -10.65 -25.58 -6.87
CA ILE A 331 -9.55 -26.16 -7.64
C ILE A 331 -8.25 -25.57 -7.09
N LEU A 332 -7.33 -26.42 -6.67
CA LEU A 332 -6.03 -26.06 -6.13
C LEU A 332 -4.92 -26.47 -7.12
N PHE A 333 -4.08 -25.53 -7.44
CA PHE A 333 -2.84 -25.71 -8.21
C PHE A 333 -1.67 -25.48 -7.28
N ILE A 334 -0.75 -26.45 -7.23
CA ILE A 334 0.50 -26.36 -6.47
C ILE A 334 1.65 -26.58 -7.47
N ARG A 335 2.68 -25.76 -7.37
CA ARG A 335 3.85 -25.85 -8.24
C ARG A 335 4.48 -27.25 -8.18
N GLY A 336 4.57 -27.94 -9.31
CA GLY A 336 5.15 -29.28 -9.42
C GLY A 336 4.17 -30.41 -9.16
N GLU A 337 2.92 -30.12 -8.79
CA GLU A 337 1.89 -31.13 -8.52
C GLU A 337 0.77 -31.06 -9.57
N ARG A 338 -0.03 -32.13 -9.64
CA ARG A 338 -1.24 -32.14 -10.47
C ARG A 338 -2.33 -31.32 -9.82
N PRO A 339 -3.17 -30.62 -10.60
CA PRO A 339 -4.33 -29.91 -10.06
C PRO A 339 -5.25 -30.84 -9.25
N VAL A 340 -5.79 -30.31 -8.16
CA VAL A 340 -6.68 -31.04 -7.26
C VAL A 340 -8.03 -30.33 -7.20
N ILE A 341 -9.13 -31.08 -7.33
CA ILE A 341 -10.48 -30.61 -7.01
C ILE A 341 -10.85 -31.14 -5.65
N ASP A 342 -11.21 -30.27 -4.72
CA ASP A 342 -11.58 -30.63 -3.35
C ASP A 342 -12.80 -29.83 -2.89
N LEU A 343 -13.34 -30.19 -1.75
CA LEU A 343 -14.43 -29.47 -1.10
C LEU A 343 -13.88 -28.23 -0.36
N LYS A 344 -14.59 -27.14 -0.46
CA LYS A 344 -14.34 -25.97 0.38
C LYS A 344 -14.53 -26.34 1.85
N TYR A 345 -13.64 -25.84 2.70
CA TYR A 345 -13.75 -26.06 4.14
C TYR A 345 -15.00 -25.39 4.71
N ASN A 346 -15.75 -26.12 5.52
CA ASN A 346 -16.90 -25.56 6.23
C ASN A 346 -16.41 -24.78 7.46
N LEU A 347 -16.43 -23.45 7.40
CA LEU A 347 -15.93 -22.57 8.47
C LEU A 347 -16.65 -22.79 9.81
N LEU A 348 -17.93 -23.17 9.80
CA LEU A 348 -18.68 -23.45 11.03
C LEU A 348 -18.18 -24.69 11.79
N LYS A 349 -17.35 -25.53 11.15
CA LYS A 349 -16.68 -26.67 11.79
C LYS A 349 -15.28 -26.34 12.32
N HIS A 350 -14.81 -25.09 12.14
CA HIS A 350 -13.48 -24.72 12.60
C HIS A 350 -13.44 -24.70 14.15
N PRO A 351 -12.38 -25.24 14.79
CA PRO A 351 -12.30 -25.28 16.26
C PRO A 351 -12.40 -23.89 16.93
N ASN A 352 -11.96 -22.85 16.22
CA ASN A 352 -11.95 -21.47 16.70
C ASN A 352 -13.22 -20.69 16.36
N ILE A 353 -14.25 -21.31 15.76
CA ILE A 353 -15.51 -20.63 15.42
C ILE A 353 -16.11 -19.89 16.63
N ARG A 354 -15.97 -20.45 17.83
CA ARG A 354 -16.43 -19.86 19.09
C ARG A 354 -15.86 -18.47 19.41
N TYR A 355 -14.79 -18.05 18.73
CA TYR A 355 -14.16 -16.73 18.87
C TYR A 355 -14.58 -15.74 17.79
N THR A 356 -15.47 -16.13 16.90
CA THR A 356 -16.01 -15.29 15.84
C THR A 356 -17.47 -14.94 16.13
N GLU A 357 -18.00 -13.94 15.45
CA GLU A 357 -19.40 -13.54 15.52
C GLU A 357 -20.34 -14.73 15.19
N ASP A 358 -20.02 -15.50 14.16
CA ASP A 358 -20.77 -16.73 13.78
C ASP A 358 -20.79 -17.78 14.90
N GLY A 359 -19.79 -17.79 15.77
CA GLY A 359 -19.71 -18.64 16.95
C GLY A 359 -20.27 -18.00 18.22
N GLY A 360 -20.82 -16.78 18.12
CA GLY A 360 -21.45 -16.06 19.24
C GLY A 360 -20.46 -15.26 20.11
N ALA A 361 -19.22 -15.01 19.64
CA ALA A 361 -18.30 -14.12 20.35
C ALA A 361 -18.80 -12.67 20.29
N ALA A 362 -18.61 -11.93 21.38
CA ALA A 362 -18.85 -10.49 21.38
C ALA A 362 -17.88 -9.78 20.43
N PRO A 363 -18.30 -8.69 19.78
CA PRO A 363 -17.39 -7.83 19.02
C PRO A 363 -16.23 -7.33 19.89
N TYR A 364 -15.09 -7.06 19.25
CA TYR A 364 -13.95 -6.47 19.94
C TYR A 364 -14.32 -5.08 20.49
N ASP A 365 -14.09 -4.87 21.78
CA ASP A 365 -14.34 -3.59 22.46
C ASP A 365 -13.09 -2.71 22.40
N TYR A 366 -13.09 -1.74 21.49
CA TYR A 366 -12.01 -0.77 21.33
C TYR A 366 -11.85 0.16 22.54
N THR A 367 -12.92 0.42 23.29
CA THR A 367 -12.87 1.32 24.46
C THR A 367 -12.16 0.67 25.64
N ALA A 368 -12.26 -0.64 25.79
CA ALA A 368 -11.51 -1.38 26.78
C ALA A 368 -9.98 -1.40 26.47
N ALA A 369 -9.61 -1.32 25.19
CA ALA A 369 -8.22 -1.19 24.77
C ALA A 369 -7.66 0.23 25.03
N ASP A 370 -8.47 1.28 24.92
CA ASP A 370 -8.06 2.65 25.24
C ASP A 370 -7.73 2.80 26.74
N ASN A 371 -8.49 2.16 27.61
CA ASN A 371 -8.17 2.16 29.06
C ASN A 371 -6.85 1.45 29.38
N ALA A 372 -6.41 0.48 28.55
CA ALA A 372 -5.11 -0.18 28.69
C ALA A 372 -3.96 0.62 28.03
N ARG A 373 -4.27 1.60 27.17
CA ARG A 373 -3.29 2.50 26.53
C ARG A 373 -2.86 3.64 27.43
N ASP A 374 -3.76 4.16 28.26
CA ASP A 374 -3.46 5.22 29.24
C ASP A 374 -2.43 4.78 30.29
N ASP A 375 -2.23 3.46 30.44
CA ASP A 375 -1.20 2.87 31.32
C ASP A 375 0.17 2.68 30.63
N LEU A 376 0.31 2.96 29.33
CA LEU A 376 1.60 2.89 28.62
C LEU A 376 2.40 4.17 28.88
N PRO A 377 3.62 4.09 29.45
CA PRO A 377 4.44 5.28 29.67
C PRO A 377 4.89 5.84 28.31
N GLY A 378 4.39 7.01 27.91
CA GLY A 378 5.03 7.75 26.85
C GLY A 378 4.20 8.50 25.84
N ALA A 379 2.88 8.68 26.01
CA ALA A 379 2.20 9.75 25.26
C ALA A 379 2.45 11.06 26.01
N PRO A 380 3.24 12.00 25.51
CA PRO A 380 3.39 13.29 26.17
C PRO A 380 2.05 14.03 26.13
N GLU A 381 1.52 14.38 27.30
CA GLU A 381 0.25 15.08 27.48
C GLU A 381 0.25 16.53 26.95
N ASN A 382 1.40 17.07 26.59
CA ASN A 382 1.55 18.44 26.11
C ASN A 382 2.61 18.53 25.01
N TYR A 383 2.17 18.64 23.77
CA TYR A 383 3.00 19.13 22.69
C TYR A 383 2.95 20.66 22.72
N GLU A 384 4.03 21.33 23.08
CA GLU A 384 4.25 22.70 22.66
C GLU A 384 4.73 22.63 21.20
N LEU A 385 3.84 22.92 20.26
CA LEU A 385 4.25 23.24 18.91
C LEU A 385 5.15 24.47 19.01
N LEU A 386 6.42 24.30 18.65
CA LEU A 386 7.34 25.45 18.53
C LEU A 386 6.71 26.38 17.50
N ASP A 387 6.41 27.60 17.96
CA ASP A 387 5.85 28.64 17.09
C ASP A 387 6.96 29.01 16.09
N MET A 388 6.65 29.00 14.79
CA MET A 388 7.59 29.42 13.76
C MET A 388 8.11 30.84 14.03
N ASP A 389 7.36 31.66 14.76
CA ASP A 389 7.77 32.99 15.21
C ASP A 389 9.01 32.97 16.14
N ASP A 390 9.28 31.88 16.86
CA ASP A 390 10.46 31.75 17.74
C ASP A 390 11.76 31.59 16.94
N PHE A 391 11.67 31.26 15.67
CA PHE A 391 12.83 31.10 14.77
C PHE A 391 13.05 32.31 13.86
N LEU A 392 12.14 33.30 13.85
CA LEU A 392 12.29 34.50 13.03
C LEU A 392 13.24 35.50 13.71
N PRO A 393 14.11 36.20 12.96
CA PRO A 393 14.87 37.31 13.49
C PRO A 393 13.96 38.41 14.07
N ALA A 394 14.37 39.07 15.14
CA ALA A 394 13.57 40.08 15.83
C ALA A 394 13.07 41.23 14.90
N GLU A 395 13.70 41.44 13.78
CA GLU A 395 13.32 42.43 12.78
C GLU A 395 12.15 41.98 11.87
N ALA A 396 11.87 40.67 11.80
CA ALA A 396 10.76 40.12 11.02
C ALA A 396 9.44 40.07 11.84
N ALA A 397 9.53 40.21 13.15
CA ALA A 397 8.37 40.13 14.08
C ALA A 397 7.41 41.34 13.96
N GLU A 398 7.80 42.43 13.28
CA GLU A 398 6.94 43.61 13.06
C GLU A 398 5.98 43.47 11.87
N MET A 399 6.14 42.41 11.05
CA MET A 399 5.25 42.13 9.88
C MET A 399 4.32 40.93 10.16
N LYS A 400 3.50 40.99 11.19
CA LYS A 400 2.58 39.89 11.52
C LYS A 400 1.35 39.85 10.64
N PRO A 401 1.10 38.76 9.89
CA PRO A 401 -0.27 38.31 9.65
C PRO A 401 -0.77 37.60 10.91
N THR A 402 -1.94 37.99 11.34
CA THR A 402 -2.60 37.44 12.54
C THR A 402 -3.02 35.99 12.25
N ILE A 403 -2.19 35.03 12.62
CA ILE A 403 -2.58 33.62 12.65
C ILE A 403 -3.38 33.42 13.94
N GLN A 404 -4.68 33.13 13.79
CA GLN A 404 -5.56 32.84 14.94
C GLN A 404 -5.10 31.54 15.60
N ARG A 405 -4.64 31.64 16.83
CA ARG A 405 -4.34 30.49 17.71
C ARG A 405 -5.61 29.66 17.92
N ILE A 406 -5.57 28.40 17.55
CA ILE A 406 -6.56 27.44 18.04
C ILE A 406 -6.16 27.09 19.49
N ARG A 407 -6.69 27.83 20.45
CA ARG A 407 -6.65 27.42 21.86
C ARG A 407 -7.70 26.33 22.04
N ARG A 408 -7.31 25.13 22.42
CA ARG A 408 -8.21 24.18 23.07
C ARG A 408 -8.42 24.63 24.50
N SER A 409 -9.68 24.92 24.81
CA SER A 409 -10.16 25.03 26.18
C SER A 409 -10.27 23.64 26.79
N THR A 410 -9.82 23.55 28.01
CA THR A 410 -9.94 22.43 28.95
C THR A 410 -11.28 21.72 28.92
#